data_543efeafaa33e361ad6876551b91446a
#
_entry.id   543efeafaa33e361ad6876551b91446a
#
_cell.length_a   1.000
_cell.length_b   1.000
_cell.length_c   1.000
_cell.angle_alpha   90.00
_cell.angle_beta   90.00
_cell.angle_gamma   90.00
#
_symmetry.space_group_name_H-M   'P 1'
#
loop_
_entity.id
_entity.type
_entity.pdbx_description
1 polymer ?
#
loop_
_entity_poly.entity_id
_entity_poly.type
_entity_poly.pdbx_seq_one_letter_code
_entity_poly.pdbx_strand_id
1 'polypeptide(L)'
;TVVPLGDFIINLKESSTLRILQMSISVECETSVESKVVDKTAEIRNAILMFTSEYTVESLTGLEGKMDLRDEIQLRINAIIKPHRVERVYFTKFIIGK
;
A
#
# COMPACT_ATOMS: atom_id res chain seq x y z
N THR A 1 4.17 -2.67 -17.37
CA THR A 1 2.89 -2.00 -17.15
C THR A 1 2.80 -1.53 -15.70
N VAL A 2 2.33 -0.30 -15.53
CA VAL A 2 2.11 0.28 -14.23
C VAL A 2 0.61 0.44 -14.02
N VAL A 3 0.10 -0.10 -12.89
CA VAL A 3 -1.33 -0.08 -12.58
C VAL A 3 -1.52 0.76 -11.33
N PRO A 4 -2.27 1.88 -11.41
CA PRO A 4 -2.55 2.67 -10.22
C PRO A 4 -3.57 1.95 -9.33
N LEU A 5 -3.29 1.93 -8.04
CA LEU A 5 -4.24 1.41 -7.06
C LEU A 5 -5.05 2.52 -6.41
N GLY A 6 -4.72 3.76 -6.72
CA GLY A 6 -5.45 4.92 -6.25
C GLY A 6 -4.94 5.49 -4.95
N ASP A 7 -5.74 6.36 -4.38
CA ASP A 7 -5.40 7.11 -3.18
C ASP A 7 -5.94 6.41 -1.94
N PHE A 8 -5.19 6.53 -0.84
CA PHE A 8 -5.58 5.99 0.45
C PHE A 8 -5.54 7.12 1.47
N ILE A 9 -6.55 7.18 2.31
CA ILE A 9 -6.59 8.07 3.46
C ILE A 9 -6.82 7.18 4.66
N ILE A 10 -5.80 7.05 5.52
CA ILE A 10 -5.79 6.05 6.57
C ILE A 10 -5.49 6.70 7.91
N ASN A 11 -6.33 6.43 8.91
CA ASN A 11 -6.05 6.82 10.28
C ASN A 11 -5.03 5.88 10.86
N LEU A 12 -3.87 6.41 11.21
CA LEU A 12 -2.80 5.62 11.79
C LEU A 12 -3.08 5.35 13.27
N LYS A 13 -2.52 4.25 13.77
CA LYS A 13 -2.59 3.92 15.18
C LYS A 13 -1.78 4.95 15.95
N GLU A 14 -2.46 5.66 16.87
CA GLU A 14 -1.82 6.75 17.60
C GLU A 14 -2.40 6.82 19.01
N SER A 15 -1.55 7.14 19.97
CA SER A 15 -1.94 7.12 21.37
C SER A 15 -2.53 8.44 21.84
N SER A 16 -2.07 9.57 21.30
CA SER A 16 -2.43 10.88 21.85
C SER A 16 -3.07 11.82 20.84
N THR A 17 -2.72 11.75 19.57
CA THR A 17 -3.28 12.61 18.54
C THR A 17 -3.66 11.80 17.33
N LEU A 18 -4.74 12.24 16.69
CA LEU A 18 -5.16 11.63 15.43
C LEU A 18 -4.15 12.00 14.35
N ARG A 19 -3.65 11.00 13.64
CA ARG A 19 -2.75 11.21 12.52
C ARG A 19 -3.30 10.50 11.30
N ILE A 20 -3.24 11.18 10.19
CA ILE A 20 -3.79 10.69 8.93
C ILE A 20 -2.65 10.52 7.93
N LEU A 21 -2.58 9.34 7.33
CA LEU A 21 -1.66 9.05 6.25
C LEU A 21 -2.43 9.21 4.94
N GLN A 22 -1.91 10.04 4.04
CA GLN A 22 -2.41 10.15 2.68
C GLN A 22 -1.34 9.58 1.77
N MET A 23 -1.67 8.52 1.05
CA MET A 23 -0.72 7.92 0.13
C MET A 23 -1.41 7.49 -1.15
N SER A 24 -0.66 7.53 -2.23
CA SER A 24 -1.10 7.02 -3.52
C SER A 24 -0.13 5.92 -3.93
N ILE A 25 -0.66 4.82 -4.42
CA ILE A 25 0.13 3.63 -4.71
C ILE A 25 -0.09 3.22 -6.15
N SER A 26 0.99 2.85 -6.82
CA SER A 26 0.94 2.18 -8.11
C SER A 26 1.81 0.94 -8.04
N VAL A 27 1.50 -0.05 -8.86
CA VAL A 27 2.30 -1.27 -8.92
C VAL A 27 2.75 -1.51 -10.34
N GLU A 28 3.91 -2.13 -10.48
CA GLU A 28 4.46 -2.52 -11.77
C GLU A 28 4.36 -4.02 -11.90
N CYS A 29 3.86 -4.48 -13.06
CA CYS A 29 3.72 -5.91 -13.32
C CYS A 29 3.84 -6.16 -14.81
N GLU A 30 3.99 -7.43 -15.17
CA GLU A 30 3.93 -7.82 -16.58
C GLU A 30 2.54 -7.50 -17.12
N THR A 31 2.48 -7.15 -18.40
CA THR A 31 1.21 -6.78 -19.03
C THR A 31 0.16 -7.87 -18.88
N SER A 32 0.57 -9.13 -18.93
CA SER A 32 -0.34 -10.27 -18.78
C SER A 32 -0.96 -10.37 -17.39
N VAL A 33 -0.36 -9.69 -16.39
CA VAL A 33 -0.83 -9.76 -15.00
C VAL A 33 -1.77 -8.60 -14.67
N GLU A 34 -1.80 -7.57 -15.52
CA GLU A 34 -2.59 -6.36 -15.25
C GLU A 34 -4.05 -6.68 -14.93
N SER A 35 -4.69 -7.54 -15.71
CA SER A 35 -6.10 -7.86 -15.48
C SER A 35 -6.33 -8.53 -14.14
N LYS A 36 -5.34 -9.29 -13.65
CA LYS A 36 -5.46 -9.95 -12.35
C LYS A 36 -5.42 -8.94 -11.22
N VAL A 37 -4.57 -7.92 -11.35
CA VAL A 37 -4.50 -6.84 -10.37
C VAL A 37 -5.81 -6.05 -10.37
N VAL A 38 -6.29 -5.69 -11.57
CA VAL A 38 -7.52 -4.90 -11.70
C VAL A 38 -8.72 -5.67 -11.14
N ASP A 39 -8.81 -6.96 -11.43
CA ASP A 39 -9.93 -7.80 -10.96
C ASP A 39 -9.95 -7.90 -9.43
N LYS A 40 -8.81 -7.79 -8.77
CA LYS A 40 -8.69 -7.92 -7.32
C LYS A 40 -8.50 -6.58 -6.62
N THR A 41 -8.74 -5.47 -7.30
CA THR A 41 -8.49 -4.13 -6.76
C THR A 41 -9.17 -3.91 -5.41
N ALA A 42 -10.44 -4.26 -5.30
CA ALA A 42 -11.17 -4.05 -4.05
C ALA A 42 -10.55 -4.84 -2.89
N GLU A 43 -10.22 -6.08 -3.12
CA GLU A 43 -9.62 -6.94 -2.10
C GLU A 43 -8.23 -6.43 -1.71
N ILE A 44 -7.45 -6.02 -2.72
CA ILE A 44 -6.11 -5.46 -2.49
C ILE A 44 -6.21 -4.19 -1.66
N ARG A 45 -7.11 -3.27 -2.04
CA ARG A 45 -7.25 -2.00 -1.32
C ARG A 45 -7.70 -2.23 0.12
N ASN A 46 -8.63 -3.17 0.33
CA ASN A 46 -9.09 -3.48 1.67
C ASN A 46 -7.95 -4.01 2.55
N ALA A 47 -7.14 -4.91 2.00
CA ALA A 47 -6.01 -5.46 2.75
C ALA A 47 -5.00 -4.36 3.12
N ILE A 48 -4.67 -3.47 2.17
CA ILE A 48 -3.74 -2.38 2.42
C ILE A 48 -4.27 -1.45 3.52
N LEU A 49 -5.54 -1.09 3.43
CA LEU A 49 -6.16 -0.22 4.41
C LEU A 49 -6.10 -0.85 5.81
N MET A 50 -6.47 -2.11 5.90
CA MET A 50 -6.56 -2.78 7.20
C MET A 50 -5.21 -2.92 7.88
N PHE A 51 -4.19 -3.42 7.18
CA PHE A 51 -2.93 -3.64 7.88
C PHE A 51 -2.14 -2.33 8.08
N THR A 52 -2.28 -1.36 7.17
CA THR A 52 -1.58 -0.08 7.32
C THR A 52 -2.11 0.71 8.52
N SER A 53 -3.38 0.56 8.85
CA SER A 53 -3.99 1.27 9.98
C SER A 53 -3.37 0.86 11.33
N GLU A 54 -2.63 -0.25 11.38
CA GLU A 54 -1.94 -0.68 12.59
C GLU A 54 -0.55 -0.05 12.75
N TYR A 55 -0.06 0.67 11.75
CA TYR A 55 1.21 1.35 11.83
C TYR A 55 1.08 2.64 12.63
N THR A 56 2.18 3.06 13.26
CA THR A 56 2.25 4.33 13.99
C THR A 56 2.99 5.37 13.15
N VAL A 57 2.87 6.63 13.56
CA VAL A 57 3.62 7.71 12.91
C VAL A 57 5.12 7.43 13.00
N GLU A 58 5.59 7.03 14.19
CA GLU A 58 7.02 6.77 14.40
C GLU A 58 7.54 5.70 13.44
N SER A 59 6.74 4.66 13.20
CA SER A 59 7.17 3.58 12.31
C SER A 59 7.28 4.01 10.86
N LEU A 60 6.67 5.13 10.48
CA LEU A 60 6.64 5.60 9.10
C LEU A 60 7.38 6.91 8.85
N THR A 61 8.07 7.46 9.86
CA THR A 61 8.77 8.74 9.69
C THR A 61 10.11 8.60 9.01
N GLY A 62 10.75 7.44 9.09
CA GLY A 62 12.06 7.20 8.47
C GLY A 62 11.93 6.45 7.16
N LEU A 63 13.01 6.44 6.41
CA LEU A 63 13.06 5.72 5.14
C LEU A 63 12.84 4.22 5.35
N GLU A 64 13.46 3.67 6.38
CA GLU A 64 13.38 2.23 6.64
C GLU A 64 11.94 1.78 6.86
N GLY A 65 11.18 2.55 7.65
CA GLY A 65 9.78 2.22 7.90
C GLY A 65 8.92 2.28 6.65
N LYS A 66 9.20 3.26 5.78
CA LYS A 66 8.48 3.37 4.51
C LYS A 66 8.81 2.20 3.60
N MET A 67 10.07 1.77 3.59
CA MET A 67 10.48 0.61 2.80
C MET A 67 9.85 -0.67 3.32
N ASP A 68 9.76 -0.81 4.65
CA ASP A 68 9.11 -1.97 5.24
C ASP A 68 7.62 -2.02 4.87
N LEU A 69 6.95 -0.88 4.90
CA LEU A 69 5.55 -0.80 4.49
C LEU A 69 5.39 -1.18 3.02
N ARG A 70 6.26 -0.66 2.16
CA ARG A 70 6.25 -0.98 0.73
C ARG A 70 6.40 -2.49 0.51
N ASP A 71 7.35 -3.10 1.21
CA ASP A 71 7.60 -4.53 1.05
C ASP A 71 6.43 -5.36 1.56
N GLU A 72 5.80 -4.93 2.65
CA GLU A 72 4.63 -5.61 3.17
C GLU A 72 3.45 -5.51 2.21
N ILE A 73 3.26 -4.34 1.60
CA ILE A 73 2.21 -4.15 0.59
C ILE A 73 2.40 -5.12 -0.56
N GLN A 74 3.64 -5.22 -1.07
CA GLN A 74 3.93 -6.12 -2.18
C GLN A 74 3.64 -7.56 -1.81
N LEU A 75 4.03 -7.95 -0.62
CA LEU A 75 3.83 -9.32 -0.13
C LEU A 75 2.33 -9.65 -0.06
N ARG A 76 1.53 -8.71 0.46
CA ARG A 76 0.08 -8.91 0.57
C ARG A 76 -0.60 -8.96 -0.78
N ILE A 77 -0.20 -8.09 -1.71
CA ILE A 77 -0.75 -8.12 -3.06
C ILE A 77 -0.45 -9.46 -3.71
N ASN A 78 0.79 -9.92 -3.60
CA ASN A 78 1.20 -11.17 -4.24
C ASN A 78 0.51 -12.38 -3.64
N ALA A 79 0.12 -12.32 -2.37
CA ALA A 79 -0.67 -13.37 -1.75
C ALA A 79 -2.09 -13.42 -2.34
N ILE A 80 -2.64 -12.25 -2.66
CA ILE A 80 -4.01 -12.14 -3.19
C ILE A 80 -4.10 -12.60 -4.64
N ILE A 81 -3.11 -12.25 -5.45
CA ILE A 81 -3.14 -12.55 -6.90
C ILE A 81 -2.40 -13.82 -7.29
N LYS A 82 -1.92 -14.56 -6.32
CA LYS A 82 -1.20 -15.81 -6.53
C LYS A 82 -1.91 -16.70 -7.54
N PRO A 83 -1.22 -17.34 -8.48
CA PRO A 83 0.24 -17.47 -8.63
C PRO A 83 0.89 -16.32 -9.40
N HIS A 84 0.15 -15.29 -9.74
CA HIS A 84 0.70 -14.10 -10.37
C HIS A 84 1.37 -13.21 -9.33
N ARG A 85 2.13 -12.21 -9.80
CA ARG A 85 2.84 -11.33 -8.89
C ARG A 85 3.09 -9.97 -9.52
N VAL A 86 3.15 -8.94 -8.68
CA VAL A 86 3.63 -7.63 -9.09
C VAL A 86 5.13 -7.57 -8.81
N GLU A 87 5.83 -6.79 -9.63
CA GLU A 87 7.29 -6.70 -9.57
C GLU A 87 7.76 -5.61 -8.62
N ARG A 88 7.02 -4.51 -8.55
CA ARG A 88 7.38 -3.34 -7.74
C ARG A 88 6.15 -2.62 -7.25
N VAL A 89 6.30 -1.97 -6.10
CA VAL A 89 5.29 -1.08 -5.54
C VAL A 89 5.91 0.30 -5.44
N TYR A 90 5.17 1.30 -5.89
CA TYR A 90 5.60 2.70 -5.86
C TYR A 90 4.65 3.50 -5.00
N PHE A 91 5.21 4.33 -4.11
CA PHE A 91 4.46 5.39 -3.48
C PHE A 91 4.62 6.64 -4.34
N THR A 92 3.54 7.09 -4.94
CA THR A 92 3.57 8.31 -5.75
C THR A 92 3.18 9.52 -4.92
N LYS A 93 2.65 9.30 -3.73
CA LYS A 93 2.35 10.33 -2.75
C LYS A 93 2.43 9.68 -1.37
N PHE A 94 3.02 10.39 -0.41
CA PHE A 94 3.13 9.86 0.96
C PHE A 94 3.26 11.03 1.92
N ILE A 95 2.16 11.38 2.58
CA ILE A 95 2.08 12.53 3.47
C ILE A 95 1.41 12.11 4.76
N ILE A 96 2.03 12.46 5.89
CA ILE A 96 1.45 12.24 7.21
C ILE A 96 1.10 13.60 7.79
N GLY A 97 -0.15 13.77 8.22
CA GLY A 97 -0.63 14.99 8.78
C GLY A 97 -1.74 14.75 9.78
N LYS A 98 -2.37 15.86 10.15
CA LYS A 98 -3.54 15.80 11.03
C LYS A 98 -4.81 15.85 10.24
#